data_7960eab69346494be49ad9849ce41bcc
#
_entry.id   7960eab69346494be49ad9849ce41bcc
#
_cell.length_a   1.000
_cell.length_b   1.000
_cell.length_c   1.000
_cell.angle_alpha   90.00
_cell.angle_beta   90.00
_cell.angle_gamma   90.00
#
_symmetry.space_group_name_H-M   'P 1'
#
loop_
_entity.id
_entity.type
_entity.pdbx_description
1 polymer ?
#
loop_
_entity_poly.entity_id
_entity_poly.type
_entity_poly.pdbx_seq_one_letter_code
_entity_poly.pdbx_strand_id
1 'polypeptide(L)'
;MIKVAVVDDDELICQEIVRLISKCNVHYDFDFCSECYTSCEEMYRLLANGENYDLIFLDIEFPGMNGIELGKLLRMKMKNYDTQIIFISAVKDYAMDLFPVRPIDFLIKPITEETLRFCLLTYMAYFENSHGFIEYTLENIKHRIRTGEVLYLESNRKKTILYTRKGSFSVYGKASDIIRIHKNKFVCISRGIYVNIQHIVEATAREVYLTDGVRLSVSRGCQDTVRDRLSEI
;
A
#
# COMPACT_ATOMS: atom_id res chain seq x y z
N MET A 1 -3.59 6.22 0.47
CA MET A 1 -4.75 5.71 -0.28
C MET A 1 -4.22 4.87 -1.43
N ILE A 2 -4.56 3.60 -1.47
CA ILE A 2 -4.20 2.64 -2.52
C ILE A 2 -5.39 2.53 -3.47
N LYS A 3 -5.19 2.84 -4.74
CA LYS A 3 -6.27 2.84 -5.74
C LYS A 3 -6.48 1.44 -6.30
N VAL A 4 -7.68 0.90 -6.13
CA VAL A 4 -8.03 -0.47 -6.52
C VAL A 4 -9.12 -0.44 -7.60
N ALA A 5 -8.93 -1.17 -8.70
CA ALA A 5 -10.00 -1.46 -9.64
C ALA A 5 -10.51 -2.89 -9.42
N VAL A 6 -11.82 -3.07 -9.49
CA VAL A 6 -12.48 -4.37 -9.55
C VAL A 6 -13.14 -4.46 -10.92
N VAL A 7 -12.72 -5.44 -11.73
CA VAL A 7 -13.15 -5.59 -13.13
C VAL A 7 -13.79 -6.97 -13.30
N ASP A 8 -15.10 -7.00 -13.44
CA ASP A 8 -15.92 -8.22 -13.57
C ASP A 8 -17.21 -7.84 -14.32
N ASP A 9 -17.66 -8.60 -15.30
CA ASP A 9 -18.87 -8.31 -16.08
C ASP A 9 -20.15 -8.49 -15.26
N ASP A 10 -20.07 -9.18 -14.13
CA ASP A 10 -21.14 -9.26 -13.14
C ASP A 10 -20.97 -8.12 -12.10
N GLU A 11 -21.82 -7.11 -12.22
CA GLU A 11 -21.84 -5.96 -11.31
C GLU A 11 -22.05 -6.36 -9.84
N LEU A 12 -22.80 -7.43 -9.57
CA LEU A 12 -23.04 -7.91 -8.20
C LEU A 12 -21.75 -8.46 -7.58
N ILE A 13 -20.92 -9.15 -8.36
CA ILE A 13 -19.62 -9.63 -7.91
C ILE A 13 -18.68 -8.44 -7.64
N CYS A 14 -18.66 -7.46 -8.53
CA CYS A 14 -17.92 -6.21 -8.33
C CYS A 14 -18.27 -5.55 -7.00
N GLN A 15 -19.57 -5.33 -6.76
CA GLN A 15 -20.07 -4.68 -5.55
C GLN A 15 -19.73 -5.49 -4.28
N GLU A 16 -19.83 -6.82 -4.35
CA GLU A 16 -19.48 -7.69 -3.22
C GLU A 16 -18.00 -7.58 -2.87
N ILE A 17 -17.11 -7.60 -3.87
CA ILE A 17 -15.66 -7.45 -3.64
C ILE A 17 -15.36 -6.08 -3.02
N VAL A 18 -15.95 -4.99 -3.54
CA VAL A 18 -15.80 -3.64 -2.98
C VAL A 18 -16.28 -3.58 -1.53
N ARG A 19 -17.41 -4.24 -1.22
CA ARG A 19 -17.93 -4.34 0.13
C ARG A 19 -16.95 -5.08 1.06
N LEU A 20 -16.37 -6.16 0.60
CA LEU A 20 -15.38 -6.93 1.37
C LEU A 20 -14.08 -6.14 1.59
N ILE A 21 -13.59 -5.41 0.56
CA ILE A 21 -12.43 -4.50 0.70
C ILE A 21 -12.72 -3.42 1.74
N SER A 22 -13.93 -2.84 1.72
CA SER A 22 -14.33 -1.81 2.69
C SER A 22 -14.34 -2.34 4.13
N LYS A 23 -14.76 -3.59 4.35
CA LYS A 23 -14.66 -4.25 5.66
C LYS A 23 -13.20 -4.42 6.09
N CYS A 24 -12.32 -4.84 5.19
CA CYS A 24 -10.89 -4.97 5.47
C CYS A 24 -10.26 -3.61 5.84
N ASN A 25 -10.65 -2.52 5.20
CA ASN A 25 -10.19 -1.18 5.56
C ASN A 25 -10.48 -0.84 7.03
N VAL A 26 -11.70 -1.17 7.50
CA VAL A 26 -12.10 -0.90 8.89
C VAL A 26 -11.35 -1.78 9.89
N HIS A 27 -11.17 -3.08 9.56
CA HIS A 27 -10.57 -4.04 10.50
C HIS A 27 -9.06 -3.93 10.63
N TYR A 28 -8.37 -3.53 9.55
CA TYR A 28 -6.90 -3.59 9.44
C TYR A 28 -6.26 -2.23 9.22
N ASP A 29 -7.01 -1.13 9.36
CA ASP A 29 -6.54 0.25 9.10
C ASP A 29 -5.90 0.39 7.70
N PHE A 30 -6.44 -0.35 6.71
CA PHE A 30 -6.05 -0.20 5.32
C PHE A 30 -6.69 1.04 4.72
N ASP A 31 -6.07 1.59 3.68
CA ASP A 31 -6.53 2.80 2.99
C ASP A 31 -6.73 2.49 1.49
N PHE A 32 -7.55 1.45 1.19
CA PHE A 32 -7.94 1.09 -0.17
C PHE A 32 -9.14 1.93 -0.63
N CYS A 33 -9.02 2.52 -1.82
CA CYS A 33 -10.13 3.16 -2.53
C CYS A 33 -10.46 2.33 -3.77
N SER A 34 -11.63 1.70 -3.81
CA SER A 34 -12.02 0.75 -4.86
C SER A 34 -13.10 1.30 -5.76
N GLU A 35 -12.95 1.06 -7.07
CA GLU A 35 -13.88 1.41 -8.15
C GLU A 35 -14.23 0.15 -8.95
N CYS A 36 -15.48 0.07 -9.44
CA CYS A 36 -16.01 -1.06 -10.23
C CYS A 36 -16.01 -0.75 -11.72
N TYR A 37 -15.68 -1.76 -12.52
CA TYR A 37 -15.71 -1.74 -13.98
C TYR A 37 -16.27 -3.05 -14.50
N THR A 38 -17.12 -3.00 -15.52
CA THR A 38 -17.80 -4.16 -16.08
C THR A 38 -17.26 -4.58 -17.44
N SER A 39 -16.16 -3.97 -17.90
CA SER A 39 -15.56 -4.24 -19.22
C SER A 39 -14.05 -4.10 -19.20
N CYS A 40 -13.36 -5.10 -19.76
CA CYS A 40 -11.92 -5.04 -19.97
C CYS A 40 -11.53 -3.96 -20.97
N GLU A 41 -12.36 -3.67 -21.97
CA GLU A 41 -12.12 -2.60 -22.96
C GLU A 41 -12.20 -1.21 -22.32
N GLU A 42 -13.13 -1.02 -21.40
CA GLU A 42 -13.22 0.22 -20.62
C GLU A 42 -11.98 0.41 -19.77
N MET A 43 -11.60 -0.62 -19.01
CA MET A 43 -10.39 -0.59 -18.18
C MET A 43 -9.14 -0.33 -19.01
N TYR A 44 -9.01 -0.97 -20.20
CA TYR A 44 -7.91 -0.71 -21.11
C TYR A 44 -7.85 0.76 -21.56
N ARG A 45 -8.99 1.37 -21.91
CA ARG A 45 -9.05 2.78 -22.33
C ARG A 45 -8.63 3.72 -21.21
N LEU A 46 -9.07 3.49 -19.97
CA LEU A 46 -8.67 4.29 -18.82
C LEU A 46 -7.17 4.23 -18.59
N LEU A 47 -6.60 3.03 -18.57
CA LEU A 47 -5.15 2.84 -18.41
C LEU A 47 -4.35 3.47 -19.57
N ALA A 48 -4.84 3.38 -20.81
CA ALA A 48 -4.20 3.99 -21.98
C ALA A 48 -4.26 5.53 -21.94
N ASN A 49 -5.27 6.11 -21.28
CA ASN A 49 -5.41 7.56 -21.06
C ASN A 49 -4.62 8.07 -19.83
N GLY A 50 -3.85 7.20 -19.18
CA GLY A 50 -2.97 7.59 -18.06
C GLY A 50 -3.60 7.46 -16.67
N GLU A 51 -4.80 6.88 -16.55
CA GLU A 51 -5.30 6.47 -15.24
C GLU A 51 -4.42 5.38 -14.66
N ASN A 52 -4.18 5.45 -13.36
CA ASN A 52 -3.29 4.51 -12.68
C ASN A 52 -4.02 3.85 -11.51
N TYR A 53 -3.81 2.55 -11.38
CA TYR A 53 -4.28 1.74 -10.26
C TYR A 53 -3.09 1.01 -9.65
N ASP A 54 -3.10 0.90 -8.33
CA ASP A 54 -2.07 0.16 -7.61
C ASP A 54 -2.34 -1.35 -7.65
N LEU A 55 -3.63 -1.72 -7.63
CA LEU A 55 -4.11 -3.10 -7.63
C LEU A 55 -5.35 -3.23 -8.52
N ILE A 56 -5.41 -4.31 -9.30
CA ILE A 56 -6.58 -4.69 -10.11
C ILE A 56 -7.01 -6.09 -9.72
N PHE A 57 -8.23 -6.24 -9.23
CA PHE A 57 -8.95 -7.51 -9.21
C PHE A 57 -9.58 -7.70 -10.58
N LEU A 58 -9.21 -8.74 -11.30
CA LEU A 58 -9.55 -8.91 -12.72
C LEU A 58 -10.17 -10.27 -12.95
N ASP A 59 -11.44 -10.29 -13.33
CA ASP A 59 -12.04 -11.52 -13.83
C ASP A 59 -11.38 -11.97 -15.14
N ILE A 60 -11.34 -13.26 -15.37
CA ILE A 60 -10.79 -13.84 -16.59
C ILE A 60 -11.83 -13.87 -17.70
N GLU A 61 -13.07 -14.22 -17.37
CA GLU A 61 -14.10 -14.50 -18.33
C GLU A 61 -14.96 -13.27 -18.64
N PHE A 62 -14.86 -12.76 -19.87
CA PHE A 62 -15.65 -11.63 -20.36
C PHE A 62 -16.19 -11.92 -21.76
N PRO A 63 -17.35 -11.36 -22.11
CA PRO A 63 -17.78 -11.26 -23.51
C PRO A 63 -16.90 -10.22 -24.23
N GLY A 64 -16.01 -10.65 -25.11
CA GLY A 64 -15.05 -9.78 -25.81
C GLY A 64 -13.62 -9.95 -25.34
N MET A 65 -12.94 -8.84 -24.97
CA MET A 65 -11.58 -8.91 -24.42
C MET A 65 -11.63 -9.59 -23.05
N ASN A 66 -10.92 -10.71 -22.91
CA ASN A 66 -10.83 -11.40 -21.63
C ASN A 66 -9.76 -10.77 -20.70
N GLY A 67 -9.82 -11.11 -19.40
CA GLY A 67 -8.90 -10.56 -18.41
C GLY A 67 -7.44 -10.92 -18.66
N ILE A 68 -7.13 -12.11 -19.23
CA ILE A 68 -5.76 -12.51 -19.55
C ILE A 68 -5.20 -11.63 -20.66
N GLU A 69 -6.00 -11.30 -21.66
CA GLU A 69 -5.62 -10.40 -22.77
C GLU A 69 -5.33 -9.00 -22.23
N LEU A 70 -6.20 -8.47 -21.38
CA LEU A 70 -5.97 -7.19 -20.71
C LEU A 70 -4.68 -7.20 -19.91
N GLY A 71 -4.44 -8.24 -19.11
CA GLY A 71 -3.21 -8.42 -18.34
C GLY A 71 -1.96 -8.46 -19.23
N LYS A 72 -2.01 -9.18 -20.35
CA LYS A 72 -0.92 -9.21 -21.35
C LYS A 72 -0.69 -7.83 -21.97
N LEU A 73 -1.74 -7.10 -22.35
CA LEU A 73 -1.62 -5.74 -22.88
C LEU A 73 -0.97 -4.80 -21.87
N LEU A 74 -1.35 -4.89 -20.60
CA LEU A 74 -0.77 -4.10 -19.51
C LEU A 74 0.75 -4.33 -19.41
N ARG A 75 1.19 -5.61 -19.42
CA ARG A 75 2.61 -5.96 -19.30
C ARG A 75 3.41 -5.72 -20.57
N MET A 76 2.93 -6.20 -21.71
CA MET A 76 3.72 -6.24 -22.95
C MET A 76 3.65 -4.93 -23.73
N LYS A 77 2.47 -4.30 -23.84
CA LYS A 77 2.26 -3.11 -24.63
C LYS A 77 2.50 -1.83 -23.84
N MET A 78 1.91 -1.74 -22.63
CA MET A 78 2.04 -0.57 -21.77
C MET A 78 3.30 -0.61 -20.90
N LYS A 79 3.98 -1.78 -20.77
CA LYS A 79 5.15 -2.00 -19.91
C LYS A 79 4.89 -1.59 -18.46
N ASN A 80 3.63 -1.68 -18.04
CA ASN A 80 3.22 -1.39 -16.68
C ASN A 80 3.42 -2.64 -15.81
N TYR A 81 4.41 -2.61 -14.93
CA TYR A 81 4.71 -3.63 -13.94
C TYR A 81 4.41 -3.16 -12.51
N ASP A 82 4.09 -1.88 -12.34
CA ASP A 82 3.79 -1.28 -11.04
C ASP A 82 2.40 -1.67 -10.56
N THR A 83 1.40 -1.63 -11.44
CA THR A 83 0.04 -2.11 -11.15
C THR A 83 0.07 -3.62 -10.89
N GLN A 84 -0.34 -4.05 -9.70
CA GLN A 84 -0.46 -5.46 -9.37
C GLN A 84 -1.80 -6.01 -9.84
N ILE A 85 -1.83 -7.29 -10.23
CA ILE A 85 -3.05 -7.96 -10.70
C ILE A 85 -3.31 -9.18 -9.83
N ILE A 86 -4.53 -9.29 -9.33
CA ILE A 86 -5.10 -10.50 -8.74
C ILE A 86 -6.20 -10.96 -9.71
N PHE A 87 -6.02 -12.13 -10.29
CA PHE A 87 -7.06 -12.70 -11.14
C PHE A 87 -8.16 -13.36 -10.31
N ILE A 88 -9.35 -13.35 -10.86
CA ILE A 88 -10.55 -13.96 -10.30
C ILE A 88 -11.12 -14.90 -11.38
N SER A 89 -11.54 -16.12 -11.04
CA SER A 89 -12.24 -16.98 -11.96
C SER A 89 -13.02 -18.10 -11.24
N ALA A 90 -14.03 -18.61 -11.88
CA ALA A 90 -14.70 -19.84 -11.46
C ALA A 90 -13.89 -21.10 -11.81
N VAL A 91 -12.94 -21.00 -12.76
CA VAL A 91 -12.17 -22.12 -13.31
C VAL A 91 -10.71 -22.07 -12.86
N LYS A 92 -10.19 -23.22 -12.40
CA LYS A 92 -8.81 -23.32 -11.88
C LYS A 92 -7.75 -23.48 -12.97
N ASP A 93 -8.14 -23.88 -14.16
CA ASP A 93 -7.21 -24.38 -15.20
C ASP A 93 -6.42 -23.25 -15.90
N TYR A 94 -6.76 -21.99 -15.66
CA TYR A 94 -6.08 -20.83 -16.25
C TYR A 94 -4.68 -20.56 -15.69
N ALA A 95 -4.26 -21.23 -14.61
CA ALA A 95 -3.02 -20.90 -13.90
C ALA A 95 -1.78 -20.81 -14.81
N MET A 96 -1.68 -21.71 -15.83
CA MET A 96 -0.55 -21.73 -16.75
C MET A 96 -0.53 -20.51 -17.69
N ASP A 97 -1.70 -20.01 -18.09
CA ASP A 97 -1.85 -18.88 -19.01
C ASP A 97 -1.54 -17.54 -18.36
N LEU A 98 -1.50 -17.50 -17.01
CA LEU A 98 -1.26 -16.31 -16.22
C LEU A 98 0.22 -15.99 -16.02
N PHE A 99 1.14 -16.96 -16.22
CA PHE A 99 2.57 -16.74 -16.02
C PHE A 99 3.15 -15.53 -16.75
N PRO A 100 2.78 -15.24 -18.02
CA PRO A 100 3.29 -14.08 -18.73
C PRO A 100 2.85 -12.73 -18.12
N VAL A 101 1.70 -12.73 -17.43
CA VAL A 101 1.13 -11.53 -16.78
C VAL A 101 1.77 -11.29 -15.42
N ARG A 102 2.31 -12.33 -14.77
CA ARG A 102 2.90 -12.27 -13.43
C ARG A 102 1.92 -11.66 -12.41
N PRO A 103 0.76 -12.29 -12.19
CA PRO A 103 -0.15 -11.84 -11.15
C PRO A 103 0.48 -12.03 -9.77
N ILE A 104 0.01 -11.24 -8.80
CA ILE A 104 0.44 -11.40 -7.41
C ILE A 104 -0.31 -12.56 -6.74
N ASP A 105 -1.56 -12.81 -7.17
CA ASP A 105 -2.39 -13.89 -6.64
C ASP A 105 -3.51 -14.28 -7.63
N PHE A 106 -4.24 -15.35 -7.29
CA PHE A 106 -5.36 -15.88 -8.05
C PHE A 106 -6.47 -16.33 -7.10
N LEU A 107 -7.67 -15.77 -7.24
CA LEU A 107 -8.85 -16.09 -6.44
C LEU A 107 -9.85 -16.94 -7.21
N ILE A 108 -10.40 -17.95 -6.56
CA ILE A 108 -11.45 -18.80 -7.11
C ILE A 108 -12.80 -18.33 -6.57
N LYS A 109 -13.77 -18.11 -7.47
CA LYS A 109 -15.17 -17.80 -7.10
C LYS A 109 -15.81 -19.07 -6.43
N PRO A 110 -16.60 -18.92 -5.34
CA PRO A 110 -17.03 -17.69 -4.71
C PRO A 110 -15.93 -17.09 -3.81
N ILE A 111 -15.81 -15.76 -3.85
CA ILE A 111 -14.82 -15.04 -3.05
C ILE A 111 -15.36 -14.86 -1.64
N THR A 112 -14.62 -15.35 -0.66
CA THR A 112 -14.95 -15.20 0.76
C THR A 112 -14.17 -14.03 1.37
N GLU A 113 -14.65 -13.52 2.50
CA GLU A 113 -13.92 -12.50 3.26
C GLU A 113 -12.51 -12.97 3.66
N GLU A 114 -12.37 -14.27 4.00
CA GLU A 114 -11.08 -14.83 4.40
C GLU A 114 -10.08 -14.88 3.24
N THR A 115 -10.51 -15.39 2.07
CA THR A 115 -9.63 -15.47 0.88
C THR A 115 -9.24 -14.08 0.38
N LEU A 116 -10.17 -13.13 0.33
CA LEU A 116 -9.87 -11.76 -0.04
C LEU A 116 -8.91 -11.10 0.95
N ARG A 117 -9.15 -11.27 2.25
CA ARG A 117 -8.27 -10.77 3.29
C ARG A 117 -6.83 -11.28 3.12
N PHE A 118 -6.66 -12.58 2.89
CA PHE A 118 -5.33 -13.15 2.67
C PHE A 118 -4.62 -12.53 1.46
N CYS A 119 -5.32 -12.35 0.35
CA CYS A 119 -4.79 -11.66 -0.84
C CYS A 119 -4.39 -10.21 -0.55
N LEU A 120 -5.23 -9.47 0.17
CA LEU A 120 -4.91 -8.08 0.52
C LEU A 120 -3.69 -7.99 1.45
N LEU A 121 -3.55 -8.90 2.41
CA LEU A 121 -2.35 -8.99 3.26
C LEU A 121 -1.09 -9.32 2.45
N THR A 122 -1.19 -10.26 1.50
CA THR A 122 -0.09 -10.61 0.57
C THR A 122 0.29 -9.39 -0.28
N TYR A 123 -0.71 -8.68 -0.82
CA TYR A 123 -0.48 -7.44 -1.57
C TYR A 123 0.20 -6.38 -0.70
N MET A 124 -0.26 -6.17 0.54
CA MET A 124 0.35 -5.20 1.45
C MET A 124 1.81 -5.53 1.77
N ALA A 125 2.12 -6.80 2.02
CA ALA A 125 3.51 -7.23 2.21
C ALA A 125 4.38 -7.00 0.98
N TYR A 126 3.86 -7.25 -0.23
CA TYR A 126 4.52 -6.92 -1.49
C TYR A 126 4.69 -5.41 -1.67
N PHE A 127 3.62 -4.64 -1.46
CA PHE A 127 3.60 -3.19 -1.58
C PHE A 127 4.61 -2.52 -0.64
N GLU A 128 4.67 -2.97 0.60
CA GLU A 128 5.65 -2.48 1.58
C GLU A 128 7.10 -2.77 1.17
N ASN A 129 7.36 -3.92 0.58
CA ASN A 129 8.68 -4.29 0.09
C ASN A 129 9.07 -3.52 -1.19
N SER A 130 8.14 -3.32 -2.11
CA SER A 130 8.38 -2.62 -3.39
C SER A 130 8.38 -1.10 -3.23
N HIS A 131 7.53 -0.55 -2.34
CA HIS A 131 7.43 0.87 -2.01
C HIS A 131 8.18 1.23 -0.72
N GLY A 132 9.16 0.41 -0.32
CA GLY A 132 10.00 0.64 0.87
C GLY A 132 10.87 1.89 0.81
N PHE A 133 10.48 2.90 0.01
CA PHE A 133 11.18 4.17 -0.13
C PHE A 133 10.26 5.33 0.17
N ILE A 134 10.77 6.29 0.93
CA ILE A 134 10.18 7.62 1.08
C ILE A 134 10.73 8.50 -0.04
N GLU A 135 9.84 9.03 -0.87
CA GLU A 135 10.19 10.01 -1.90
C GLU A 135 10.10 11.43 -1.32
N TYR A 136 11.06 12.26 -1.67
CA TYR A 136 11.11 13.66 -1.26
C TYR A 136 11.80 14.52 -2.30
N THR A 137 11.54 15.85 -2.25
CA THR A 137 12.19 16.82 -3.12
C THR A 137 13.14 17.69 -2.30
N LEU A 138 14.40 17.72 -2.70
CA LEU A 138 15.43 18.60 -2.15
C LEU A 138 16.06 19.37 -3.32
N GLU A 139 16.13 20.71 -3.21
CA GLU A 139 16.71 21.59 -4.26
C GLU A 139 16.14 21.35 -5.67
N ASN A 140 14.83 21.10 -5.76
CA ASN A 140 14.09 20.75 -6.99
C ASN A 140 14.50 19.42 -7.64
N ILE A 141 15.27 18.58 -6.95
CA ILE A 141 15.64 17.23 -7.39
C ILE A 141 14.81 16.21 -6.60
N LYS A 142 14.23 15.25 -7.30
CA LYS A 142 13.54 14.13 -6.66
C LYS A 142 14.57 13.14 -6.12
N HIS A 143 14.43 12.82 -4.85
CA HIS A 143 15.24 11.84 -4.14
C HIS A 143 14.34 10.75 -3.56
N ARG A 144 14.93 9.61 -3.24
CA ARG A 144 14.27 8.56 -2.48
C ARG A 144 15.23 8.00 -1.43
N ILE A 145 14.72 7.69 -0.27
CA ILE A 145 15.44 7.02 0.82
C ILE A 145 14.67 5.78 1.23
N ARG A 146 15.37 4.71 1.53
CA ARG A 146 14.73 3.50 2.08
C ARG A 146 14.05 3.83 3.40
N THR A 147 12.80 3.39 3.58
CA THR A 147 12.04 3.61 4.82
C THR A 147 12.81 3.12 6.04
N GLY A 148 13.49 1.96 5.92
CA GLY A 148 14.33 1.42 6.98
C GLY A 148 15.60 2.22 7.31
N GLU A 149 16.00 3.20 6.50
CA GLU A 149 17.11 4.12 6.83
C GLU A 149 16.67 5.32 7.67
N VAL A 150 15.34 5.58 7.73
CA VAL A 150 14.78 6.71 8.48
C VAL A 150 14.49 6.25 9.90
N LEU A 151 15.13 6.89 10.88
CA LEU A 151 14.95 6.65 12.31
C LEU A 151 13.64 7.27 12.82
N TYR A 152 13.46 8.56 12.53
CA TYR A 152 12.25 9.29 12.84
C TYR A 152 12.12 10.54 11.98
N LEU A 153 10.92 11.12 11.96
CA LEU A 153 10.59 12.37 11.28
C LEU A 153 10.06 13.37 12.29
N GLU A 154 10.43 14.63 12.10
CA GLU A 154 9.94 15.74 12.91
C GLU A 154 9.41 16.86 12.02
N SER A 155 8.13 17.24 12.20
CA SER A 155 7.53 18.37 11.51
C SER A 155 8.05 19.69 12.09
N ASN A 156 8.59 20.54 11.21
CA ASN A 156 9.04 21.88 11.54
C ASN A 156 8.38 22.91 10.61
N ARG A 157 7.27 23.50 11.04
CA ARG A 157 6.45 24.45 10.27
C ARG A 157 5.98 23.85 8.94
N LYS A 158 6.53 24.32 7.79
CA LYS A 158 6.20 23.87 6.43
C LYS A 158 7.12 22.75 5.94
N LYS A 159 8.08 22.33 6.75
CA LYS A 159 9.08 21.33 6.41
C LYS A 159 9.02 20.17 7.40
N THR A 160 9.58 19.05 6.99
CA THR A 160 9.84 17.89 7.84
C THR A 160 11.32 17.60 7.83
N ILE A 161 11.89 17.34 9.00
CA ILE A 161 13.26 16.87 9.15
C ILE A 161 13.20 15.35 9.21
N LEU A 162 13.93 14.68 8.30
CA LEU A 162 14.15 13.25 8.34
C LEU A 162 15.48 12.98 9.02
N TYR A 163 15.46 12.19 10.08
CA TYR A 163 16.65 11.77 10.82
C TYR A 163 17.03 10.35 10.42
N THR A 164 18.27 10.16 10.06
CA THR A 164 18.84 8.90 9.60
C THR A 164 20.17 8.63 10.31
N ARG A 165 20.68 7.41 10.22
CA ARG A 165 22.03 7.09 10.75
C ARG A 165 23.15 7.88 10.08
N LYS A 166 22.94 8.40 8.88
CA LYS A 166 23.93 9.17 8.11
C LYS A 166 23.82 10.69 8.30
N GLY A 167 22.86 11.15 9.11
CA GLY A 167 22.59 12.55 9.35
C GLY A 167 21.11 12.91 9.14
N SER A 168 20.81 14.18 9.18
CA SER A 168 19.45 14.69 8.98
C SER A 168 19.35 15.64 7.80
N PHE A 169 18.20 15.69 7.15
CA PHE A 169 17.91 16.61 6.07
C PHE A 169 16.46 17.08 6.12
N SER A 170 16.23 18.29 5.62
CA SER A 170 14.93 18.94 5.69
C SER A 170 14.25 18.94 4.33
N VAL A 171 13.01 18.45 4.27
CA VAL A 171 12.19 18.39 3.07
C VAL A 171 10.90 19.19 3.24
N TYR A 172 10.28 19.63 2.14
CA TYR A 172 8.99 20.28 2.18
C TYR A 172 7.86 19.26 2.39
N GLY A 173 6.85 19.63 3.17
CA GLY A 173 5.67 18.83 3.46
C GLY A 173 5.54 18.46 4.94
N LYS A 174 4.37 17.95 5.31
CA LYS A 174 4.11 17.46 6.68
C LYS A 174 4.62 16.02 6.81
N ALA A 175 5.12 15.66 7.99
CA ALA A 175 5.57 14.30 8.28
C ALA A 175 4.49 13.26 8.02
N SER A 176 3.22 13.54 8.40
CA SER A 176 2.08 12.67 8.14
C SER A 176 1.85 12.35 6.66
N ASP A 177 2.09 13.33 5.77
CA ASP A 177 1.90 13.17 4.33
C ASP A 177 3.06 12.36 3.71
N ILE A 178 4.28 12.58 4.22
CA ILE A 178 5.50 11.87 3.79
C ILE A 178 5.41 10.37 4.11
N ILE A 179 4.89 10.03 5.31
CA ILE A 179 4.77 8.63 5.73
C ILE A 179 3.41 8.01 5.41
N ARG A 180 2.54 8.70 4.65
CA ARG A 180 1.14 8.28 4.44
C ARG A 180 1.00 6.82 4.01
N ILE A 181 1.85 6.36 3.08
CA ILE A 181 1.86 4.98 2.58
C ILE A 181 2.67 4.02 3.47
N HIS A 182 3.31 4.52 4.53
CA HIS A 182 4.16 3.77 5.45
C HIS A 182 3.70 3.92 6.90
N LYS A 183 2.43 4.27 7.12
CA LYS A 183 1.87 4.52 8.48
C LYS A 183 2.11 3.36 9.46
N ASN A 184 2.06 2.12 8.94
CA ASN A 184 2.31 0.92 9.72
C ASN A 184 3.76 0.76 10.18
N LYS A 185 4.72 1.44 9.54
CA LYS A 185 6.14 1.42 9.95
C LYS A 185 6.51 2.54 10.93
N PHE A 186 5.61 3.49 11.14
CA PHE A 186 5.86 4.64 12.00
C PHE A 186 4.79 4.77 13.09
N VAL A 187 5.21 5.14 14.29
CA VAL A 187 4.32 5.48 15.40
C VAL A 187 4.45 6.97 15.74
N CYS A 188 3.31 7.63 15.93
CA CYS A 188 3.28 9.01 16.40
C CYS A 188 3.55 9.04 17.91
N ILE A 189 4.63 9.69 18.34
CA ILE A 189 4.99 9.81 19.76
C ILE A 189 4.66 11.18 20.34
N SER A 190 4.55 12.19 19.50
CA SER A 190 4.07 13.52 19.85
C SER A 190 3.60 14.25 18.60
N ARG A 191 2.98 15.42 18.75
CA ARG A 191 2.49 16.20 17.63
C ARG A 191 3.60 16.51 16.62
N GLY A 192 3.53 15.86 15.45
CA GLY A 192 4.47 16.04 14.35
C GLY A 192 5.76 15.23 14.45
N ILE A 193 5.91 14.35 15.44
CA ILE A 193 7.04 13.43 15.55
C ILE A 193 6.57 12.00 15.34
N TYR A 194 7.13 11.34 14.34
CA TYR A 194 6.83 9.98 13.94
C TYR A 194 8.10 9.14 13.97
N VAL A 195 8.13 8.10 14.78
CA VAL A 195 9.27 7.22 14.97
C VAL A 195 9.08 5.93 14.20
N ASN A 196 10.11 5.48 13.49
CA ASN A 196 10.11 4.20 12.82
C ASN A 196 10.21 3.08 13.88
N ILE A 197 9.20 2.22 13.89
CA ILE A 197 9.06 1.15 14.89
C ILE A 197 10.26 0.19 14.86
N GLN A 198 10.83 -0.07 13.68
CA GLN A 198 12.02 -0.93 13.52
C GLN A 198 13.25 -0.42 14.28
N HIS A 199 13.29 0.85 14.61
CA HIS A 199 14.42 1.47 15.30
C HIS A 199 14.17 1.69 16.79
N ILE A 200 13.02 1.30 17.32
CA ILE A 200 12.72 1.34 18.75
C ILE A 200 13.37 0.12 19.41
N VAL A 201 14.30 0.35 20.33
CA VAL A 201 14.95 -0.69 21.12
C VAL A 201 14.22 -0.90 22.43
N GLU A 202 13.75 0.20 23.03
CA GLU A 202 13.04 0.19 24.31
C GLU A 202 11.99 1.31 24.30
N ALA A 203 10.86 1.05 24.92
CA ALA A 203 9.82 2.04 25.14
C ALA A 203 9.24 1.96 26.55
N THR A 204 9.06 3.12 27.12
CA THR A 204 8.32 3.32 28.38
C THR A 204 7.05 4.13 28.10
N ALA A 205 6.20 4.32 29.09
CA ALA A 205 5.03 5.20 28.95
C ALA A 205 5.39 6.66 28.58
N ARG A 206 6.64 7.08 28.79
CA ARG A 206 7.04 8.49 28.60
C ARG A 206 8.14 8.69 27.57
N GLU A 207 8.81 7.65 27.13
CA GLU A 207 10.02 7.75 26.31
C GLU A 207 10.19 6.53 25.41
N VAL A 208 10.79 6.77 24.24
CA VAL A 208 11.28 5.72 23.35
C VAL A 208 12.77 5.89 23.15
N TYR A 209 13.49 4.78 23.10
CA TYR A 209 14.92 4.71 22.88
C TYR A 209 15.18 4.07 21.54
N LEU A 210 16.02 4.70 20.72
CA LEU A 210 16.31 4.26 19.35
C LEU A 210 17.65 3.52 19.24
N THR A 211 17.80 2.78 18.15
CA THR A 211 19.00 1.97 17.83
C THR A 211 20.29 2.78 17.72
N ASP A 212 20.22 4.09 17.52
CA ASP A 212 21.35 5.02 17.48
C ASP A 212 21.64 5.71 18.82
N GLY A 213 20.90 5.33 19.88
CA GLY A 213 21.02 5.89 21.22
C GLY A 213 20.18 7.17 21.45
N VAL A 214 19.45 7.65 20.46
CA VAL A 214 18.56 8.80 20.61
C VAL A 214 17.40 8.43 21.53
N ARG A 215 17.07 9.35 22.43
CA ARG A 215 15.95 9.27 23.38
C ARG A 215 14.92 10.35 23.03
N LEU A 216 13.68 9.94 22.83
CA LEU A 216 12.58 10.83 22.48
C LEU A 216 11.44 10.72 23.49
N SER A 217 10.84 11.86 23.87
CA SER A 217 9.74 11.90 24.83
C SER A 217 8.40 11.63 24.15
N VAL A 218 7.58 10.79 24.79
CA VAL A 218 6.21 10.47 24.35
C VAL A 218 5.22 11.43 25.03
N SER A 219 4.43 12.15 24.24
CA SER A 219 3.39 13.02 24.76
C SER A 219 2.25 12.20 25.40
N ARG A 220 1.56 12.76 26.40
CA ARG A 220 0.48 12.07 27.11
C ARG A 220 -0.60 11.53 26.17
N GLY A 221 -0.97 12.27 25.12
CA GLY A 221 -1.97 11.86 24.14
C GLY A 221 -1.55 10.75 23.17
N CYS A 222 -0.25 10.37 23.16
CA CYS A 222 0.28 9.31 22.29
C CYS A 222 0.70 8.05 23.05
N GLN A 223 0.62 8.04 24.37
CA GLN A 223 1.11 6.91 25.21
C GLN A 223 0.37 5.60 24.91
N ASP A 224 -0.95 5.65 24.79
CA ASP A 224 -1.76 4.47 24.47
C ASP A 224 -1.43 3.97 23.05
N THR A 225 -1.35 4.86 22.07
CA THR A 225 -0.99 4.51 20.69
C THR A 225 0.39 3.84 20.63
N VAL A 226 1.39 4.36 21.37
CA VAL A 226 2.73 3.76 21.40
C VAL A 226 2.70 2.38 22.04
N ARG A 227 2.00 2.24 23.17
CA ARG A 227 1.87 0.96 23.86
C ARG A 227 1.19 -0.09 22.98
N ASP A 228 0.07 0.25 22.34
CA ASP A 228 -0.71 -0.68 21.54
C ASP A 228 0.11 -1.14 20.32
N ARG A 229 0.77 -0.21 19.63
CA ARG A 229 1.62 -0.53 18.45
C ARG A 229 2.85 -1.36 18.79
N LEU A 230 3.40 -1.25 19.99
CA LEU A 230 4.56 -2.04 20.41
C LEU A 230 4.17 -3.40 20.99
N SER A 231 2.93 -3.58 21.43
CA SER A 231 2.41 -4.88 21.88
C SER A 231 2.07 -5.82 20.72
N GLU A 232 2.01 -5.31 19.49
CA GLU A 232 1.77 -6.07 18.25
C GLU A 232 3.06 -6.64 17.61
N ILE A 233 4.23 -6.33 18.19
CA ILE A 233 5.57 -6.76 17.72
C ILE A 233 6.14 -7.80 18.68
#